data_aca7db445c16b445ae17c1185b77ee62
#
_entry.id   aca7db445c16b445ae17c1185b77ee62
#
_cell.length_a   1.000
_cell.length_b   1.000
_cell.length_c   1.000
_cell.angle_alpha   90.00
_cell.angle_beta   90.00
_cell.angle_gamma   90.00
#
_symmetry.space_group_name_H-M   'P 1'
#
loop_
_entity.id
_entity.type
_entity.pdbx_description
1 polymer ?
#
loop_
_entity_poly.entity_id
_entity_poly.type
_entity_poly.pdbx_seq_one_letter_code
_entity_poly.pdbx_strand_id
1 'polypeptide(L)'
;MPENDDRSSRRRSKLRQAGAWAGAAAVYAAAQGLSAWAAQRQSGRGTRPQYSQFERPAFAPPGAVFPVVWSALNVTTATSAWRIWRAPESAEGGPSSREVLAWWAVAVVIRSGYVPLAFGRRRLWAATADAAILFAVMARYALLARRIDQPGALLALPEVAWTGFATVLSTAVAAINPQ
;
A
#
# COMPACT_ATOMS: atom_id res chain seq x y z
N MET A 1 -4.83 25.75 41.56
CA MET A 1 -3.89 26.03 40.48
C MET A 1 -3.55 24.75 39.64
N PRO A 2 -4.47 23.79 39.44
CA PRO A 2 -4.22 22.58 38.63
C PRO A 2 -4.70 22.69 37.18
N GLU A 3 -5.52 23.68 36.80
CA GLU A 3 -6.16 23.77 35.48
C GLU A 3 -5.20 24.15 34.33
N ASN A 4 -4.10 24.80 34.62
CA ASN A 4 -3.08 25.21 33.63
C ASN A 4 -2.18 24.05 33.18
N ASP A 5 -2.01 23.02 34.01
CA ASP A 5 -1.15 21.87 33.73
C ASP A 5 -1.86 20.90 32.76
N ASP A 6 -3.18 20.75 32.90
CA ASP A 6 -4.02 19.90 32.03
C ASP A 6 -4.12 20.49 30.60
N ARG A 7 -4.23 21.80 30.45
CA ARG A 7 -4.25 22.48 29.14
C ARG A 7 -2.88 22.37 28.43
N SER A 8 -1.78 22.46 29.17
CA SER A 8 -0.43 22.34 28.60
C SER A 8 -0.13 20.91 28.14
N SER A 9 -0.55 19.91 28.89
CA SER A 9 -0.40 18.49 28.56
C SER A 9 -1.23 18.10 27.33
N ARG A 10 -2.48 18.54 27.22
CA ARG A 10 -3.36 18.34 26.05
C ARG A 10 -2.83 19.05 24.81
N ARG A 11 -2.22 20.23 24.93
CA ARG A 11 -1.61 20.94 23.82
C ARG A 11 -0.36 20.23 23.31
N ARG A 12 0.49 19.73 24.22
CA ARG A 12 1.69 18.94 23.85
C ARG A 12 1.33 17.62 23.18
N SER A 13 0.27 16.93 23.64
CA SER A 13 -0.20 15.69 22.99
C SER A 13 -0.73 15.96 21.58
N LYS A 14 -1.51 17.04 21.36
CA LYS A 14 -1.99 17.44 20.04
C LYS A 14 -0.85 17.83 19.09
N LEU A 15 0.18 18.52 19.56
CA LEU A 15 1.35 18.89 18.75
C LEU A 15 2.20 17.67 18.39
N ARG A 16 2.38 16.72 19.32
CA ARG A 16 3.04 15.44 19.02
C ARG A 16 2.24 14.61 18.02
N GLN A 17 0.93 14.60 18.16
CA GLN A 17 0.04 13.97 17.19
C GLN A 17 0.14 14.62 15.81
N ALA A 18 0.08 15.93 15.71
CA ALA A 18 0.23 16.66 14.45
C ALA A 18 1.59 16.42 13.78
N GLY A 19 2.68 16.37 14.57
CA GLY A 19 4.02 16.06 14.07
C GLY A 19 4.15 14.63 13.53
N ALA A 20 3.53 13.65 14.20
CA ALA A 20 3.50 12.26 13.71
C ALA A 20 2.70 12.13 12.40
N TRP A 21 1.63 12.93 12.23
CA TRP A 21 0.86 13.00 10.97
C TRP A 21 1.67 13.57 9.83
N ALA A 22 2.33 14.69 10.08
CA ALA A 22 3.19 15.30 9.07
C ALA A 22 4.29 14.32 8.63
N GLY A 23 4.85 13.54 9.57
CA GLY A 23 5.83 12.51 9.27
C GLY A 23 5.24 11.35 8.43
N ALA A 24 4.09 10.80 8.82
CA ALA A 24 3.44 9.71 8.08
C ALA A 24 2.98 10.16 6.67
N ALA A 25 2.41 11.36 6.56
CA ALA A 25 2.03 11.95 5.28
C ALA A 25 3.26 12.23 4.40
N ALA A 26 4.38 12.68 4.98
CA ALA A 26 5.63 12.91 4.26
C ALA A 26 6.24 11.60 3.76
N VAL A 27 6.27 10.54 4.57
CA VAL A 27 6.74 9.20 4.15
C VAL A 27 5.84 8.64 3.04
N TYR A 28 4.52 8.78 3.16
CA TYR A 28 3.58 8.36 2.13
C TYR A 28 3.76 9.17 0.84
N ALA A 29 3.85 10.49 0.92
CA ALA A 29 4.08 11.35 -0.23
C ALA A 29 5.44 11.07 -0.90
N ALA A 30 6.49 10.81 -0.11
CA ALA A 30 7.81 10.44 -0.61
C ALA A 30 7.77 9.07 -1.33
N ALA A 31 7.09 8.07 -0.77
CA ALA A 31 6.93 6.76 -1.40
C ALA A 31 6.13 6.85 -2.70
N GLN A 32 5.06 7.65 -2.74
CA GLN A 32 4.29 7.91 -3.97
C GLN A 32 5.09 8.73 -4.98
N GLY A 33 5.83 9.73 -4.51
CA GLY A 33 6.72 10.54 -5.34
C GLY A 33 7.84 9.73 -5.96
N LEU A 34 8.47 8.83 -5.20
CA LEU A 34 9.49 7.89 -5.71
C LEU A 34 8.91 6.91 -6.72
N SER A 35 7.71 6.39 -6.47
CA SER A 35 7.02 5.49 -7.41
C SER A 35 6.64 6.22 -8.70
N ALA A 36 6.13 7.44 -8.60
CA ALA A 36 5.81 8.28 -9.75
C ALA A 36 7.07 8.71 -10.52
N TRP A 37 8.14 9.07 -9.82
CA TRP A 37 9.43 9.42 -10.41
C TRP A 37 10.11 8.22 -11.09
N ALA A 38 10.08 7.04 -10.46
CA ALA A 38 10.57 5.81 -11.07
C ALA A 38 9.75 5.46 -12.32
N ALA A 39 8.43 5.60 -12.25
CA ALA A 39 7.54 5.45 -13.39
C ALA A 39 7.83 6.48 -14.48
N GLN A 40 8.08 7.76 -14.16
CA GLN A 40 8.42 8.80 -15.13
C GLN A 40 9.81 8.61 -15.77
N ARG A 41 10.83 8.22 -15.02
CA ARG A 41 12.16 7.90 -15.59
C ARG A 41 12.12 6.72 -16.56
N GLN A 42 11.20 5.79 -16.33
CA GLN A 42 10.92 4.69 -17.26
C GLN A 42 10.00 5.16 -18.41
N SER A 43 9.21 6.22 -18.20
CA SER A 43 8.22 6.82 -19.11
C SER A 43 8.79 7.80 -20.13
N GLY A 44 10.10 8.01 -20.17
CA GLY A 44 10.74 8.49 -21.43
C GLY A 44 10.35 7.58 -22.61
N ARG A 45 9.72 6.43 -22.29
CA ARG A 45 9.02 5.49 -23.17
C ARG A 45 7.78 5.03 -22.39
N GLY A 46 6.66 5.73 -22.46
CA GLY A 46 5.48 5.56 -21.61
C GLY A 46 5.14 4.12 -21.18
N THR A 47 4.76 3.90 -19.93
CA THR A 47 4.37 2.58 -19.40
C THR A 47 3.16 1.98 -20.12
N ARG A 48 2.31 2.82 -20.76
CA ARG A 48 1.20 2.35 -21.61
C ARG A 48 1.67 1.53 -22.82
N PRO A 49 2.70 1.96 -23.60
CA PRO A 49 3.23 1.13 -24.67
C PRO A 49 3.84 -0.18 -24.19
N GLN A 50 4.39 -0.22 -22.94
CA GLN A 50 5.03 -1.42 -22.42
C GLN A 50 4.03 -2.50 -22.02
N TYR A 51 2.88 -2.14 -21.41
CA TYR A 51 1.84 -3.11 -21.09
C TYR A 51 1.18 -3.70 -22.35
N SER A 52 1.08 -2.93 -23.43
CA SER A 52 0.53 -3.41 -24.71
C SER A 52 1.50 -4.32 -25.48
N GLN A 53 2.80 -4.38 -25.10
CA GLN A 53 3.79 -5.26 -25.71
C GLN A 53 3.74 -6.69 -25.21
N PHE A 54 3.06 -6.96 -24.09
CA PHE A 54 2.87 -8.32 -23.58
C PHE A 54 1.61 -8.94 -24.16
N GLU A 55 1.68 -10.23 -24.45
CA GLU A 55 0.50 -11.03 -24.61
C GLU A 55 -0.30 -11.05 -23.31
N ARG A 56 -1.61 -10.94 -23.41
CA ARG A 56 -2.47 -10.76 -22.24
C ARG A 56 -3.56 -11.83 -22.21
N PRO A 57 -3.83 -12.43 -21.06
CA PRO A 57 -4.99 -13.32 -20.92
C PRO A 57 -6.30 -12.54 -21.17
N ALA A 58 -7.34 -13.25 -21.60
CA ALA A 58 -8.64 -12.64 -21.96
C ALA A 58 -9.30 -11.86 -20.82
N PHE A 59 -8.99 -12.21 -19.57
CA PHE A 59 -9.50 -11.52 -18.38
C PHE A 59 -8.68 -10.29 -17.95
N ALA A 60 -7.60 -9.95 -18.68
CA ALA A 60 -6.74 -8.82 -18.33
C ALA A 60 -7.48 -7.49 -18.52
N PRO A 61 -7.52 -6.60 -17.50
CA PRO A 61 -8.15 -5.31 -17.63
C PRO A 61 -7.43 -4.41 -18.63
N PRO A 62 -8.13 -3.44 -19.24
CA PRO A 62 -7.47 -2.37 -20.00
C PRO A 62 -6.47 -1.61 -19.12
N GLY A 63 -5.33 -1.22 -19.70
CA GLY A 63 -4.26 -0.53 -18.95
C GLY A 63 -4.70 0.75 -18.23
N ALA A 64 -5.77 1.40 -18.69
CA ALA A 64 -6.33 2.60 -18.06
C ALA A 64 -7.02 2.32 -16.71
N VAL A 65 -7.40 1.07 -16.44
CA VAL A 65 -8.04 0.67 -15.16
C VAL A 65 -7.04 0.76 -14.00
N PHE A 66 -5.78 0.39 -14.21
CA PHE A 66 -4.79 0.32 -13.14
C PHE A 66 -4.57 1.63 -12.38
N PRO A 67 -4.33 2.78 -13.03
CA PRO A 67 -4.16 4.04 -12.30
C PRO A 67 -5.38 4.43 -11.47
N VAL A 68 -6.59 4.19 -11.98
CA VAL A 68 -7.83 4.51 -11.27
C VAL A 68 -7.98 3.66 -10.03
N VAL A 69 -7.81 2.33 -10.18
CA VAL A 69 -7.92 1.40 -9.06
C VAL A 69 -6.85 1.68 -8.01
N TRP A 70 -5.58 1.85 -8.41
CA TRP A 70 -4.52 2.15 -7.46
C TRP A 70 -4.72 3.48 -6.72
N SER A 71 -5.30 4.48 -7.38
CA SER A 71 -5.65 5.76 -6.72
C SER A 71 -6.70 5.54 -5.63
N ALA A 72 -7.75 4.78 -5.92
CA ALA A 72 -8.79 4.44 -4.93
C ALA A 72 -8.22 3.59 -3.78
N LEU A 73 -7.40 2.58 -4.08
CA LEU A 73 -6.76 1.72 -3.06
C LEU A 73 -5.82 2.52 -2.15
N ASN A 74 -5.08 3.46 -2.70
CA ASN A 74 -4.22 4.35 -1.92
C ASN A 74 -5.02 5.17 -0.90
N VAL A 75 -6.19 5.70 -1.29
CA VAL A 75 -7.07 6.44 -0.37
C VAL A 75 -7.64 5.53 0.71
N THR A 76 -8.15 4.35 0.34
CA THR A 76 -8.76 3.43 1.31
C THR A 76 -7.75 2.89 2.31
N THR A 77 -6.56 2.49 1.87
CA THR A 77 -5.52 1.97 2.78
C THR A 77 -4.84 3.04 3.62
N ALA A 78 -4.67 4.26 3.10
CA ALA A 78 -4.21 5.39 3.92
C ALA A 78 -5.23 5.74 5.00
N THR A 79 -6.53 5.71 4.67
CA THR A 79 -7.61 5.90 5.66
C THR A 79 -7.64 4.77 6.68
N SER A 80 -7.42 3.51 6.25
CA SER A 80 -7.25 2.35 7.13
C SER A 80 -6.10 2.58 8.13
N ALA A 81 -4.92 2.90 7.65
CA ALA A 81 -3.74 3.16 8.49
C ALA A 81 -3.97 4.30 9.47
N TRP A 82 -4.64 5.36 9.03
CA TRP A 82 -5.02 6.47 9.88
C TRP A 82 -5.96 6.05 11.02
N ARG A 83 -6.96 5.23 10.75
CA ARG A 83 -7.87 4.72 11.78
C ARG A 83 -7.12 3.87 12.80
N ILE A 84 -6.26 2.96 12.36
CA ILE A 84 -5.43 2.12 13.23
C ILE A 84 -4.54 2.97 14.13
N TRP A 85 -3.92 4.03 13.59
CA TRP A 85 -3.06 4.89 14.39
C TRP A 85 -3.83 5.69 15.45
N ARG A 86 -5.08 6.07 15.18
CA ARG A 86 -5.94 6.79 16.15
C ARG A 86 -6.69 5.89 17.11
N ALA A 87 -6.69 4.59 16.88
CA ALA A 87 -7.38 3.66 17.73
C ALA A 87 -6.78 3.66 19.15
N PRO A 88 -7.60 3.45 20.19
CA PRO A 88 -7.08 3.17 21.53
C PRO A 88 -6.12 1.98 21.50
N GLU A 89 -5.18 1.92 22.45
CA GLU A 89 -4.33 0.74 22.58
C GLU A 89 -5.18 -0.51 22.77
N SER A 90 -4.79 -1.58 22.07
CA SER A 90 -5.51 -2.86 22.16
C SER A 90 -5.50 -3.40 23.58
N ALA A 91 -6.51 -4.21 23.92
CA ALA A 91 -6.51 -4.96 25.16
C ALA A 91 -5.23 -5.81 25.33
N GLU A 92 -4.87 -6.15 26.57
CA GLU A 92 -3.70 -6.96 26.89
C GLU A 92 -3.63 -8.22 25.99
N GLY A 93 -2.47 -8.44 25.35
CA GLY A 93 -2.24 -9.56 24.44
C GLY A 93 -2.67 -9.35 22.99
N GLY A 94 -3.20 -8.16 22.63
CA GLY A 94 -3.50 -7.78 21.24
C GLY A 94 -2.29 -7.21 20.49
N PRO A 95 -2.35 -7.10 19.13
CA PRO A 95 -1.32 -6.44 18.35
C PRO A 95 -1.26 -4.95 18.70
N SER A 96 -0.06 -4.38 18.73
CA SER A 96 0.09 -2.94 18.89
C SER A 96 -0.20 -2.20 17.59
N SER A 97 -0.72 -0.96 17.67
CA SER A 97 -0.90 -0.11 16.50
C SER A 97 0.40 0.08 15.71
N ARG A 98 1.56 0.11 16.40
CA ARG A 98 2.88 0.21 15.76
C ARG A 98 3.21 -1.01 14.90
N GLU A 99 2.93 -2.22 15.42
CA GLU A 99 3.13 -3.46 14.67
C GLU A 99 2.28 -3.47 13.40
N VAL A 100 1.00 -3.13 13.52
CA VAL A 100 0.09 -3.11 12.37
C VAL A 100 0.53 -2.07 11.34
N LEU A 101 0.92 -0.88 11.78
CA LEU A 101 1.43 0.17 10.88
C LEU A 101 2.77 -0.19 10.24
N ALA A 102 3.61 -0.99 10.91
CA ALA A 102 4.84 -1.52 10.30
C ALA A 102 4.52 -2.42 9.10
N TRP A 103 3.50 -3.29 9.19
CA TRP A 103 3.04 -4.10 8.05
C TRP A 103 2.53 -3.24 6.90
N TRP A 104 1.80 -2.16 7.18
CA TRP A 104 1.39 -1.20 6.17
C TRP A 104 2.58 -0.52 5.49
N ALA A 105 3.58 -0.10 6.26
CA ALA A 105 4.79 0.52 5.73
C ALA A 105 5.58 -0.46 4.83
N VAL A 106 5.69 -1.72 5.23
CA VAL A 106 6.29 -2.79 4.40
C VAL A 106 5.53 -2.94 3.09
N ALA A 107 4.17 -2.95 3.12
CA ALA A 107 3.36 -3.01 1.90
C ALA A 107 3.63 -1.83 0.96
N VAL A 108 3.77 -0.60 1.48
CA VAL A 108 4.09 0.60 0.69
C VAL A 108 5.45 0.45 0.00
N VAL A 109 6.46 -0.11 0.68
CA VAL A 109 7.79 -0.35 0.11
C VAL A 109 7.74 -1.40 -1.00
N ILE A 110 7.11 -2.56 -0.77
CA ILE A 110 6.99 -3.65 -1.74
C ILE A 110 6.26 -3.16 -2.99
N ARG A 111 5.13 -2.47 -2.83
CA ARG A 111 4.34 -1.89 -3.93
C ARG A 111 5.18 -1.05 -4.89
N SER A 112 6.21 -0.36 -4.38
CA SER A 112 7.12 0.46 -5.20
C SER A 112 8.01 -0.37 -6.11
N GLY A 113 8.19 -1.67 -5.85
CA GLY A 113 9.05 -2.59 -6.60
C GLY A 113 8.42 -3.14 -7.87
N TYR A 114 7.10 -3.27 -7.93
CA TYR A 114 6.41 -3.96 -9.04
C TYR A 114 6.70 -3.36 -10.43
N VAL A 115 6.53 -2.05 -10.57
CA VAL A 115 6.70 -1.36 -11.86
C VAL A 115 8.13 -1.51 -12.42
N PRO A 116 9.20 -1.25 -11.66
CA PRO A 116 10.56 -1.48 -12.14
C PRO A 116 10.87 -2.95 -12.47
N LEU A 117 10.30 -3.91 -11.76
CA LEU A 117 10.51 -5.34 -12.03
C LEU A 117 9.80 -5.78 -13.32
N ALA A 118 8.51 -5.46 -13.45
CA ALA A 118 7.69 -5.89 -14.59
C ALA A 118 8.10 -5.18 -15.89
N PHE A 119 8.27 -3.87 -15.85
CA PHE A 119 8.43 -3.05 -17.06
C PHE A 119 9.86 -2.57 -17.29
N GLY A 120 10.65 -2.35 -16.22
CA GLY A 120 12.03 -1.89 -16.35
C GLY A 120 13.00 -3.00 -16.71
N ARG A 121 12.90 -4.12 -16.01
CA ARG A 121 13.83 -5.26 -16.17
C ARG A 121 13.22 -6.46 -16.91
N ARG A 122 11.96 -6.40 -17.29
CA ARG A 122 11.19 -7.50 -17.89
C ARG A 122 11.23 -8.81 -17.09
N ARG A 123 11.46 -8.74 -15.79
CA ARG A 123 11.50 -9.91 -14.90
C ARG A 123 10.08 -10.25 -14.44
N LEU A 124 9.27 -10.83 -15.32
CA LEU A 124 7.84 -11.07 -15.07
C LEU A 124 7.61 -11.99 -13.87
N TRP A 125 8.41 -13.03 -13.69
CA TRP A 125 8.32 -13.92 -12.52
C TRP A 125 8.71 -13.21 -11.22
N ALA A 126 9.68 -12.30 -11.25
CA ALA A 126 10.01 -11.48 -10.08
C ALA A 126 8.89 -10.48 -9.75
N ALA A 127 8.22 -9.92 -10.76
CA ALA A 127 7.04 -9.08 -10.56
C ALA A 127 5.85 -9.88 -10.00
N THR A 128 5.69 -11.14 -10.43
CA THR A 128 4.69 -12.06 -9.87
C THR A 128 4.98 -12.35 -8.39
N ALA A 129 6.24 -12.61 -8.04
CA ALA A 129 6.63 -12.82 -6.66
C ALA A 129 6.39 -11.57 -5.79
N ASP A 130 6.72 -10.38 -6.31
CA ASP A 130 6.45 -9.10 -5.64
C ASP A 130 4.93 -8.91 -5.37
N ALA A 131 4.07 -9.20 -6.36
CA ALA A 131 2.62 -9.13 -6.19
C ALA A 131 2.10 -10.15 -5.15
N ALA A 132 2.63 -11.37 -5.13
CA ALA A 132 2.26 -12.40 -4.16
C ALA A 132 2.70 -12.03 -2.73
N ILE A 133 3.90 -11.49 -2.58
CA ILE A 133 4.39 -11.00 -1.29
C ILE A 133 3.54 -9.82 -0.81
N LEU A 134 3.21 -8.88 -1.69
CA LEU A 134 2.32 -7.76 -1.36
C LEU A 134 0.94 -8.25 -0.91
N PHE A 135 0.36 -9.22 -1.60
CA PHE A 135 -0.89 -9.86 -1.19
C PHE A 135 -0.80 -10.44 0.23
N ALA A 136 0.24 -11.22 0.52
CA ALA A 136 0.43 -11.83 1.83
C ALA A 136 0.61 -10.78 2.94
N VAL A 137 1.38 -9.73 2.67
CA VAL A 137 1.61 -8.61 3.61
C VAL A 137 0.32 -7.85 3.87
N MET A 138 -0.48 -7.55 2.83
CA MET A 138 -1.75 -6.85 2.99
C MET A 138 -2.80 -7.72 3.69
N ALA A 139 -2.84 -9.02 3.42
CA ALA A 139 -3.69 -9.95 4.15
C ALA A 139 -3.31 -9.99 5.65
N ARG A 140 -2.00 -10.06 5.97
CA ARG A 140 -1.51 -9.99 7.34
C ARG A 140 -1.88 -8.66 8.01
N TYR A 141 -1.68 -7.54 7.32
CA TYR A 141 -2.12 -6.23 7.79
C TYR A 141 -3.61 -6.23 8.15
N ALA A 142 -4.49 -6.65 7.24
CA ALA A 142 -5.93 -6.68 7.46
C ALA A 142 -6.33 -7.58 8.64
N LEU A 143 -5.69 -8.75 8.78
CA LEU A 143 -5.91 -9.69 9.90
C LEU A 143 -5.52 -9.11 11.26
N LEU A 144 -4.45 -8.34 11.33
CA LEU A 144 -4.05 -7.65 12.56
C LEU A 144 -4.91 -6.42 12.83
N ALA A 145 -5.16 -5.62 11.79
CA ALA A 145 -5.96 -4.40 11.86
C ALA A 145 -7.36 -4.66 12.45
N ARG A 146 -8.00 -5.78 12.08
CA ARG A 146 -9.34 -6.13 12.58
C ARG A 146 -9.41 -6.32 14.11
N ARG A 147 -8.26 -6.59 14.75
CA ARG A 147 -8.18 -6.73 16.21
C ARG A 147 -8.07 -5.38 16.92
N ILE A 148 -7.78 -4.31 16.18
CA ILE A 148 -7.66 -2.94 16.67
C ILE A 148 -8.88 -2.12 16.27
N ASP A 149 -9.20 -2.10 14.97
CA ASP A 149 -10.30 -1.32 14.41
C ASP A 149 -10.90 -2.05 13.20
N GLN A 150 -12.04 -2.70 13.42
CA GLN A 150 -12.71 -3.49 12.37
C GLN A 150 -13.06 -2.66 11.13
N PRO A 151 -13.63 -1.43 11.23
CA PRO A 151 -13.87 -0.60 10.05
C PRO A 151 -12.59 -0.24 9.29
N GLY A 152 -11.48 -0.01 10.00
CA GLY A 152 -10.16 0.21 9.38
C GLY A 152 -9.69 -1.02 8.60
N ALA A 153 -9.85 -2.22 9.16
CA ALA A 153 -9.51 -3.45 8.46
C ALA A 153 -10.34 -3.65 7.18
N LEU A 154 -11.65 -3.34 7.21
CA LEU A 154 -12.52 -3.44 6.04
C LEU A 154 -12.06 -2.52 4.89
N LEU A 155 -11.50 -1.35 5.20
CA LEU A 155 -10.93 -0.44 4.21
C LEU A 155 -9.68 -0.99 3.52
N ALA A 156 -9.01 -1.98 4.08
CA ALA A 156 -7.85 -2.64 3.47
C ALA A 156 -8.25 -3.82 2.57
N LEU A 157 -9.44 -4.40 2.71
CA LEU A 157 -9.87 -5.57 1.95
C LEU A 157 -9.89 -5.37 0.42
N PRO A 158 -10.28 -4.20 -0.13
CA PRO A 158 -10.19 -3.96 -1.56
C PRO A 158 -8.76 -4.13 -2.09
N GLU A 159 -7.73 -3.70 -1.35
CA GLU A 159 -6.35 -3.89 -1.77
C GLU A 159 -5.90 -5.36 -1.63
N VAL A 160 -6.34 -6.07 -0.60
CA VAL A 160 -6.10 -7.53 -0.50
C VAL A 160 -6.68 -8.25 -1.72
N ALA A 161 -7.94 -7.96 -2.08
CA ALA A 161 -8.58 -8.57 -3.25
C ALA A 161 -7.85 -8.20 -4.56
N TRP A 162 -7.48 -6.93 -4.73
CA TRP A 162 -6.79 -6.47 -5.93
C TRP A 162 -5.39 -7.06 -6.07
N THR A 163 -4.63 -7.18 -4.99
CA THR A 163 -3.28 -7.77 -5.03
C THR A 163 -3.34 -9.28 -5.25
N GLY A 164 -4.36 -9.96 -4.74
CA GLY A 164 -4.64 -11.36 -5.07
C GLY A 164 -4.93 -11.53 -6.57
N PHE A 165 -5.82 -10.69 -7.13
CA PHE A 165 -6.08 -10.65 -8.57
C PHE A 165 -4.81 -10.32 -9.38
N ALA A 166 -4.03 -9.33 -8.95
CA ALA A 166 -2.78 -8.95 -9.61
C ALA A 166 -1.76 -10.10 -9.62
N THR A 167 -1.71 -10.91 -8.56
CA THR A 167 -0.87 -12.11 -8.51
C THR A 167 -1.27 -13.11 -9.59
N VAL A 168 -2.58 -13.41 -9.71
CA VAL A 168 -3.11 -14.31 -10.74
C VAL A 168 -2.83 -13.76 -12.14
N LEU A 169 -3.10 -12.47 -12.36
CA LEU A 169 -2.85 -11.82 -13.63
C LEU A 169 -1.37 -11.84 -14.01
N SER A 170 -0.48 -11.50 -13.07
CA SER A 170 0.97 -11.48 -13.32
C SER A 170 1.51 -12.88 -13.60
N THR A 171 0.99 -13.92 -12.93
CA THR A 171 1.33 -15.31 -13.19
C THR A 171 0.93 -15.70 -14.61
N ALA A 172 -0.30 -15.38 -15.01
CA ALA A 172 -0.79 -15.69 -16.35
C ALA A 172 0.02 -14.96 -17.44
N VAL A 173 0.33 -13.67 -17.23
CA VAL A 173 1.18 -12.89 -18.14
C VAL A 173 2.59 -13.48 -18.22
N ALA A 174 3.20 -13.87 -17.10
CA ALA A 174 4.53 -14.47 -17.09
C ALA A 174 4.57 -15.82 -17.82
N ALA A 175 3.51 -16.62 -17.69
CA ALA A 175 3.42 -17.94 -18.33
C ALA A 175 3.29 -17.87 -19.86
N ILE A 176 2.59 -16.85 -20.39
CA ILE A 176 2.38 -16.71 -21.85
C ILE A 176 3.45 -15.84 -22.53
N ASN A 177 4.35 -15.20 -21.77
CA ASN A 177 5.46 -14.39 -22.27
C ASN A 177 6.78 -14.96 -21.76
N PRO A 178 7.30 -16.06 -22.32
CA PRO A 178 8.56 -16.64 -21.89
C PRO A 178 9.71 -15.64 -22.06
N GLN A 179 10.64 -15.66 -21.11
CA GLN A 179 11.81 -14.74 -21.03
C GLN A 179 13.07 -15.44 -21.50
#